data_299bf9956d5000ac58be2efcfd34e0f2
#
_entry.id   299bf9956d5000ac58be2efcfd34e0f2
#
_cell.length_a   1.000
_cell.length_b   1.000
_cell.length_c   1.000
_cell.angle_alpha   90.00
_cell.angle_beta   90.00
_cell.angle_gamma   90.00
#
_symmetry.space_group_name_H-M   'P 1'
#
loop_
_entity.id
_entity.type
_entity.pdbx_description
1 polymer ?
#
loop_
_entity_poly.entity_id
_entity_poly.type
_entity_poly.pdbx_seq_one_letter_code
_entity_poly.pdbx_strand_id
1 'polypeptide(L)'
;MKPDDKHIKWVKEPQLGLSGRMYLGPLIDGLATTARHFMSTVRGDATTCQFPEERPTFGNPLIYRGVHRLNKDEQGRVKCVACFLCATACPAHCIDIIGTQAPWADREKYPQSFVIDELRCIYCGMCEEACPVDAIELTALFDLTGASREEMIFDKEKLLSVYDATIETEPMRSRSDITQHGAQAGKDH
;
A
#
# COMPACT_ATOMS: atom_id res chain seq x y z
N MET A 1 37.00 1.12 9.25
CA MET A 1 36.65 -0.22 8.76
C MET A 1 36.79 -0.16 7.25
N LYS A 2 37.77 -0.83 6.62
CA LYS A 2 37.90 -0.86 5.17
C LYS A 2 36.81 -1.82 4.64
N PRO A 3 36.01 -1.42 3.64
CA PRO A 3 35.02 -2.33 3.07
C PRO A 3 35.73 -3.53 2.45
N ASP A 4 35.15 -4.72 2.67
CA ASP A 4 35.68 -5.98 2.16
C ASP A 4 35.56 -5.96 0.62
N ASP A 5 36.67 -6.00 -0.10
CA ASP A 5 36.73 -5.87 -1.57
C ASP A 5 35.93 -6.93 -2.35
N LYS A 6 35.49 -8.00 -1.65
CA LYS A 6 34.70 -9.10 -2.24
C LYS A 6 33.31 -8.69 -2.74
N HIS A 7 32.75 -7.62 -2.18
CA HIS A 7 31.39 -7.13 -2.52
C HIS A 7 31.40 -5.89 -3.39
N ILE A 8 32.59 -5.36 -3.73
CA ILE A 8 32.73 -4.15 -4.55
C ILE A 8 33.08 -4.56 -5.96
N LYS A 9 32.15 -4.33 -6.91
CA LYS A 9 32.42 -4.50 -8.32
C LYS A 9 32.97 -3.19 -8.90
N TRP A 10 34.27 -3.15 -9.11
CA TRP A 10 34.91 -2.03 -9.78
C TRP A 10 34.56 -2.04 -11.27
N VAL A 11 33.87 -1.01 -11.74
CA VAL A 11 33.55 -0.81 -13.14
C VAL A 11 34.68 0.02 -13.76
N LYS A 12 35.38 -0.55 -14.73
CA LYS A 12 36.38 0.19 -15.51
C LYS A 12 35.67 1.08 -16.52
N GLU A 13 36.11 2.31 -16.64
CA GLU A 13 35.62 3.22 -17.67
C GLU A 13 35.83 2.61 -19.05
N PRO A 14 34.82 2.56 -19.92
CA PRO A 14 34.93 2.03 -21.24
C PRO A 14 35.86 2.93 -22.07
N GLN A 15 36.86 2.32 -22.71
CA GLN A 15 37.74 3.01 -23.66
C GLN A 15 36.97 3.19 -24.97
N LEU A 16 36.40 4.36 -25.17
CA LEU A 16 35.67 4.68 -26.39
C LEU A 16 36.60 5.01 -27.53
N GLY A 17 36.55 4.22 -28.61
CA GLY A 17 37.18 4.56 -29.90
C GLY A 17 36.48 5.76 -30.56
N LEU A 18 37.02 6.20 -31.72
CA LEU A 18 36.49 7.38 -32.42
C LEU A 18 34.98 7.25 -32.75
N SER A 19 34.53 6.06 -33.20
CA SER A 19 33.15 5.75 -33.49
C SER A 19 32.25 5.78 -32.23
N GLY A 20 32.76 5.34 -31.09
CA GLY A 20 32.04 5.42 -29.81
C GLY A 20 31.89 6.86 -29.31
N ARG A 21 32.87 7.72 -29.59
CA ARG A 21 32.80 9.16 -29.24
C ARG A 21 31.81 9.95 -30.10
N MET A 22 31.51 9.48 -31.29
CA MET A 22 30.51 10.08 -32.18
C MET A 22 29.07 9.71 -31.81
N TYR A 23 28.87 8.78 -30.86
CA TYR A 23 27.53 8.34 -30.35
C TYR A 23 26.55 7.84 -31.44
N LEU A 24 27.00 7.59 -32.66
CA LEU A 24 26.13 7.16 -33.77
C LEU A 24 25.48 5.80 -33.53
N GLY A 25 26.23 4.83 -33.02
CA GLY A 25 25.71 3.51 -32.67
C GLY A 25 24.60 3.57 -31.63
N PRO A 26 24.88 4.13 -30.42
CA PRO A 26 23.87 4.31 -29.40
C PRO A 26 22.64 5.13 -29.84
N LEU A 27 22.83 6.12 -30.73
CA LEU A 27 21.72 6.90 -31.29
C LEU A 27 20.79 6.03 -32.17
N ILE A 28 21.39 5.20 -33.05
CA ILE A 28 20.61 4.30 -33.91
C ILE A 28 19.88 3.25 -33.06
N ASP A 29 20.53 2.68 -32.05
CA ASP A 29 19.93 1.70 -31.14
C ASP A 29 18.77 2.32 -30.34
N GLY A 30 18.93 3.55 -29.88
CA GLY A 30 17.88 4.30 -29.20
C GLY A 30 16.67 4.57 -30.12
N LEU A 31 16.92 5.00 -31.35
CA LEU A 31 15.87 5.21 -32.35
C LEU A 31 15.15 3.91 -32.73
N ALA A 32 15.90 2.82 -32.91
CA ALA A 32 15.33 1.51 -33.21
C ALA A 32 14.47 0.99 -32.05
N THR A 33 14.87 1.24 -30.79
CA THR A 33 14.12 0.87 -29.61
C THR A 33 12.81 1.65 -29.52
N THR A 34 12.85 2.96 -29.68
CA THR A 34 11.63 3.80 -29.68
C THR A 34 10.71 3.48 -30.84
N ALA A 35 11.24 3.23 -32.04
CA ALA A 35 10.45 2.79 -33.19
C ALA A 35 9.74 1.46 -32.94
N ARG A 36 10.43 0.50 -32.27
CA ARG A 36 9.82 -0.79 -31.90
C ARG A 36 8.66 -0.60 -30.93
N HIS A 37 8.83 0.23 -29.89
CA HIS A 37 7.75 0.53 -28.94
C HIS A 37 6.59 1.24 -29.62
N PHE A 38 6.86 2.18 -30.52
CA PHE A 38 5.81 2.84 -31.30
C PHE A 38 5.02 1.83 -32.14
N MET A 39 5.71 0.93 -32.84
CA MET A 39 5.04 -0.11 -33.65
C MET A 39 4.26 -1.11 -32.77
N SER A 40 4.73 -1.43 -31.57
CA SER A 40 4.00 -2.24 -30.58
C SER A 40 2.68 -1.55 -30.19
N THR A 41 2.74 -0.27 -29.86
CA THR A 41 1.55 0.51 -29.51
C THR A 41 0.53 0.57 -30.68
N VAL A 42 1.00 0.77 -31.92
CA VAL A 42 0.11 0.78 -33.10
C VAL A 42 -0.54 -0.59 -33.34
N ARG A 43 0.11 -1.69 -32.95
CA ARG A 43 -0.46 -3.05 -33.02
C ARG A 43 -1.42 -3.39 -31.90
N GLY A 44 -1.59 -2.50 -30.93
CA GLY A 44 -2.46 -2.73 -29.75
C GLY A 44 -1.79 -3.45 -28.57
N ASP A 45 -0.47 -3.69 -28.62
CA ASP A 45 0.31 -4.29 -27.53
C ASP A 45 0.78 -3.23 -26.50
N ALA A 46 -0.03 -2.19 -26.29
CA ALA A 46 0.29 -1.17 -25.30
C ALA A 46 0.15 -1.72 -23.88
N THR A 47 1.19 -1.53 -23.05
CA THR A 47 1.18 -1.94 -21.64
C THR A 47 0.52 -0.91 -20.71
N THR A 48 0.08 0.22 -21.27
CA THR A 48 -0.55 1.30 -20.50
C THR A 48 -2.00 0.97 -20.18
N CYS A 49 -2.37 1.13 -18.91
CA CYS A 49 -3.78 1.08 -18.48
C CYS A 49 -4.44 2.42 -18.78
N GLN A 50 -5.57 2.39 -19.46
CA GLN A 50 -6.34 3.60 -19.82
C GLN A 50 -7.31 3.97 -18.70
N PHE A 51 -6.76 4.44 -17.60
CA PHE A 51 -7.55 4.92 -16.47
C PHE A 51 -8.26 6.25 -16.86
N PRO A 52 -9.56 6.45 -16.51
CA PRO A 52 -10.40 5.62 -15.64
C PRO A 52 -11.23 4.55 -16.36
N GLU A 53 -11.19 4.46 -17.70
CA GLU A 53 -11.98 3.49 -18.49
C GLU A 53 -11.56 2.06 -18.17
N GLU A 54 -10.26 1.84 -18.00
CA GLU A 54 -9.68 0.58 -17.56
C GLU A 54 -9.10 0.75 -16.16
N ARG A 55 -9.51 -0.10 -15.23
CA ARG A 55 -8.93 -0.12 -13.89
C ARG A 55 -7.75 -1.09 -13.83
N PRO A 56 -6.62 -0.68 -13.22
CA PRO A 56 -5.49 -1.57 -13.07
C PRO A 56 -5.88 -2.78 -12.19
N THR A 57 -5.57 -3.97 -12.67
CA THR A 57 -5.73 -5.20 -11.87
C THR A 57 -4.48 -5.43 -11.06
N PHE A 58 -4.56 -5.28 -9.76
CA PHE A 58 -3.47 -5.66 -8.86
C PHE A 58 -3.46 -7.17 -8.69
N GLY A 59 -2.27 -7.78 -8.74
CA GLY A 59 -2.12 -9.23 -8.81
C GLY A 59 -2.83 -10.01 -7.69
N ASN A 60 -2.78 -9.53 -6.44
CA ASN A 60 -3.53 -10.11 -5.34
C ASN A 60 -4.15 -8.99 -4.48
N PRO A 61 -5.48 -8.81 -4.49
CA PRO A 61 -6.14 -7.80 -3.68
C PRO A 61 -5.93 -7.99 -2.18
N LEU A 62 -5.65 -9.22 -1.72
CA LEU A 62 -5.43 -9.53 -0.31
C LEU A 62 -4.12 -8.95 0.27
N ILE A 63 -3.15 -8.63 -0.58
CA ILE A 63 -1.87 -8.05 -0.14
C ILE A 63 -1.73 -6.58 -0.53
N TYR A 64 -2.72 -6.02 -1.21
CA TYR A 64 -2.70 -4.61 -1.57
C TYR A 64 -2.93 -3.74 -0.34
N ARG A 65 -2.21 -2.64 -0.24
CA ARG A 65 -2.25 -1.70 0.87
C ARG A 65 -2.85 -0.37 0.44
N GLY A 66 -4.18 -0.36 0.33
CA GLY A 66 -4.95 0.84 -0.01
C GLY A 66 -5.57 1.50 1.23
N VAL A 67 -6.73 2.08 1.08
CA VAL A 67 -7.41 2.87 2.12
C VAL A 67 -7.70 2.03 3.37
N HIS A 68 -7.51 2.62 4.53
CA HIS A 68 -7.79 1.99 5.81
C HIS A 68 -9.29 1.81 6.05
N ARG A 69 -9.65 0.72 6.71
CA ARG A 69 -10.98 0.53 7.29
C ARG A 69 -10.89 0.07 8.74
N LEU A 70 -11.90 0.41 9.54
CA LEU A 70 -12.13 -0.17 10.85
C LEU A 70 -13.19 -1.25 10.76
N ASN A 71 -12.83 -2.46 11.16
CA ASN A 71 -13.74 -3.60 11.14
C ASN A 71 -14.80 -3.49 12.23
N LYS A 72 -15.97 -4.07 11.93
CA LYS A 72 -17.08 -4.24 12.87
C LYS A 72 -17.08 -5.68 13.42
N ASP A 73 -17.61 -5.81 14.62
CA ASP A 73 -17.89 -7.11 15.23
C ASP A 73 -19.25 -7.66 14.72
N GLU A 74 -19.62 -8.86 15.15
CA GLU A 74 -20.87 -9.52 14.79
C GLU A 74 -22.14 -8.72 15.20
N GLN A 75 -22.00 -7.81 16.15
CA GLN A 75 -23.06 -6.91 16.62
C GLN A 75 -23.07 -5.57 15.88
N GLY A 76 -22.23 -5.38 14.86
CA GLY A 76 -22.12 -4.15 14.10
C GLY A 76 -21.39 -3.01 14.80
N ARG A 77 -20.73 -3.28 15.95
CA ARG A 77 -19.96 -2.30 16.71
C ARG A 77 -18.51 -2.28 16.22
N VAL A 78 -17.80 -1.17 16.47
CA VAL A 78 -16.35 -1.13 16.17
C VAL A 78 -15.61 -2.24 16.92
N LYS A 79 -14.81 -3.04 16.22
CA LYS A 79 -14.06 -4.17 16.78
C LYS A 79 -12.87 -3.71 17.64
N CYS A 80 -12.40 -2.48 17.45
CA CYS A 80 -11.25 -1.91 18.14
C CYS A 80 -11.48 -1.79 19.66
N VAL A 81 -10.44 -2.17 20.42
CA VAL A 81 -10.43 -2.12 21.90
C VAL A 81 -9.55 -0.99 22.45
N ALA A 82 -9.17 -0.02 21.61
CA ALA A 82 -8.34 1.13 22.01
C ALA A 82 -7.07 0.72 22.79
N CYS A 83 -6.30 -0.24 22.26
CA CYS A 83 -5.03 -0.71 22.87
C CYS A 83 -3.83 0.15 22.49
N PHE A 84 -3.97 1.08 21.53
CA PHE A 84 -2.93 1.99 21.03
C PHE A 84 -1.75 1.33 20.30
N LEU A 85 -1.73 0.02 20.09
CA LEU A 85 -0.61 -0.66 19.44
C LEU A 85 -0.39 -0.19 17.99
N CYS A 86 -1.47 0.05 17.24
CA CYS A 86 -1.37 0.57 15.88
C CYS A 86 -0.78 1.99 15.82
N ALA A 87 -1.14 2.86 16.76
CA ALA A 87 -0.58 4.21 16.87
C ALA A 87 0.90 4.17 17.26
N THR A 88 1.29 3.26 18.15
CA THR A 88 2.69 3.06 18.57
C THR A 88 3.54 2.48 17.45
N ALA A 89 3.00 1.53 16.66
CA ALA A 89 3.70 0.90 15.55
C ALA A 89 3.80 1.81 14.30
N CYS A 90 3.03 2.90 14.24
CA CYS A 90 3.00 3.78 13.07
C CYS A 90 4.28 4.60 12.94
N PRO A 91 5.12 4.40 11.89
CA PRO A 91 6.35 5.17 11.71
C PRO A 91 6.10 6.62 11.32
N ALA A 92 4.92 6.91 10.73
CA ALA A 92 4.52 8.25 10.32
C ALA A 92 3.75 9.03 11.41
N HIS A 93 3.45 8.40 12.54
CA HIS A 93 2.64 8.98 13.63
C HIS A 93 1.36 9.66 13.11
N CYS A 94 0.62 8.97 12.25
CA CYS A 94 -0.58 9.50 11.59
C CYS A 94 -1.88 8.99 12.22
N ILE A 95 -1.80 8.21 13.32
CA ILE A 95 -2.96 7.60 13.98
C ILE A 95 -3.12 8.21 15.36
N ASP A 96 -4.25 8.87 15.59
CA ASP A 96 -4.62 9.43 16.87
C ASP A 96 -5.85 8.70 17.43
N ILE A 97 -5.76 8.25 18.70
CA ILE A 97 -6.81 7.47 19.35
C ILE A 97 -7.14 8.09 20.71
N ILE A 98 -8.42 8.26 20.98
CA ILE A 98 -8.92 8.57 22.32
C ILE A 98 -9.76 7.39 22.77
N GLY A 99 -9.26 6.66 23.78
CA GLY A 99 -9.96 5.54 24.37
C GLY A 99 -10.90 5.99 25.49
N THR A 100 -12.03 5.30 25.63
CA THR A 100 -12.96 5.49 26.74
C THR A 100 -13.46 4.14 27.25
N GLN A 101 -14.07 4.13 28.43
CA GLN A 101 -14.66 2.92 28.99
C GLN A 101 -15.80 2.42 28.10
N ALA A 102 -15.80 1.14 27.81
CA ALA A 102 -16.85 0.55 26.99
C ALA A 102 -18.16 0.41 27.79
N PRO A 103 -19.31 0.69 27.18
CA PRO A 103 -20.60 0.47 27.82
C PRO A 103 -21.02 -1.02 27.81
N TRP A 104 -20.19 -1.88 27.21
CA TRP A 104 -20.45 -3.32 27.07
C TRP A 104 -19.61 -4.13 28.05
N ALA A 105 -20.13 -5.27 28.50
CA ALA A 105 -19.45 -6.13 29.45
C ALA A 105 -18.32 -7.00 28.83
N ASP A 106 -18.30 -7.13 27.51
CA ASP A 106 -17.35 -7.98 26.77
C ASP A 106 -15.96 -7.35 26.60
N ARG A 107 -15.84 -6.04 26.83
CA ARG A 107 -14.56 -5.33 26.73
C ARG A 107 -14.53 -4.11 27.67
N GLU A 108 -13.33 -3.77 28.13
CA GLU A 108 -13.14 -2.63 29.05
C GLU A 108 -13.11 -1.28 28.35
N LYS A 109 -12.58 -1.23 27.12
CA LYS A 109 -12.32 0.01 26.39
C LYS A 109 -12.77 -0.10 24.94
N TYR A 110 -13.11 1.05 24.38
CA TYR A 110 -13.32 1.21 22.95
C TYR A 110 -12.85 2.61 22.50
N PRO A 111 -12.60 2.87 21.22
CA PRO A 111 -12.22 4.19 20.76
C PRO A 111 -13.43 5.13 20.75
N GLN A 112 -13.37 6.17 21.57
CA GLN A 112 -14.28 7.30 21.48
C GLN A 112 -14.01 8.08 20.19
N SER A 113 -12.71 8.35 19.92
CA SER A 113 -12.21 8.92 18.68
C SER A 113 -11.09 8.02 18.13
N PHE A 114 -11.08 7.86 16.82
CA PHE A 114 -10.02 7.20 16.08
C PHE A 114 -9.85 7.99 14.78
N VAL A 115 -8.66 8.51 14.56
CA VAL A 115 -8.38 9.40 13.44
C VAL A 115 -7.11 8.94 12.73
N ILE A 116 -7.14 8.89 11.41
CA ILE A 116 -5.96 8.67 10.56
C ILE A 116 -5.80 9.87 9.63
N ASP A 117 -4.60 10.46 9.62
CA ASP A 117 -4.20 11.43 8.60
C ASP A 117 -3.65 10.66 7.37
N GLU A 118 -4.51 10.44 6.38
CA GLU A 118 -4.18 9.66 5.18
C GLU A 118 -3.10 10.34 4.31
N LEU A 119 -2.94 11.67 4.39
CA LEU A 119 -1.86 12.38 3.69
C LEU A 119 -0.49 12.22 4.37
N ARG A 120 -0.46 11.88 5.65
CA ARG A 120 0.77 11.56 6.37
C ARG A 120 1.11 10.07 6.29
N CYS A 121 0.11 9.24 6.08
CA CYS A 121 0.27 7.80 6.01
C CYS A 121 1.15 7.38 4.83
N ILE A 122 2.05 6.40 5.06
CA ILE A 122 2.89 5.79 4.02
C ILE A 122 2.39 4.42 3.57
N TYR A 123 1.22 4.01 4.03
CA TYR A 123 0.58 2.74 3.67
C TYR A 123 1.48 1.51 3.88
N CYS A 124 2.28 1.49 4.95
CA CYS A 124 3.23 0.41 5.23
C CYS A 124 2.59 -0.88 5.78
N GLY A 125 1.37 -0.79 6.35
CA GLY A 125 0.65 -1.94 6.92
C GLY A 125 1.02 -2.30 8.36
N MET A 126 1.98 -1.63 8.99
CA MET A 126 2.39 -1.94 10.37
C MET A 126 1.25 -1.81 11.40
N CYS A 127 0.28 -0.94 11.16
CA CYS A 127 -0.90 -0.79 12.02
C CYS A 127 -1.80 -2.03 11.97
N GLU A 128 -1.96 -2.64 10.80
CA GLU A 128 -2.69 -3.88 10.59
C GLU A 128 -1.98 -5.06 11.27
N GLU A 129 -0.67 -5.18 11.05
CA GLU A 129 0.15 -6.21 11.69
C GLU A 129 0.19 -6.09 13.23
N ALA A 130 0.18 -4.88 13.76
CA ALA A 130 0.22 -4.63 15.20
C ALA A 130 -1.13 -4.85 15.90
N CYS A 131 -2.24 -4.94 15.18
CA CYS A 131 -3.57 -5.02 15.76
C CYS A 131 -3.85 -6.42 16.35
N PRO A 132 -4.05 -6.57 17.66
CA PRO A 132 -4.25 -7.89 18.27
C PRO A 132 -5.65 -8.46 18.04
N VAL A 133 -6.59 -7.64 17.57
CA VAL A 133 -8.01 -8.00 17.39
C VAL A 133 -8.47 -7.84 15.94
N ASP A 134 -7.56 -7.66 14.99
CA ASP A 134 -7.83 -7.44 13.56
C ASP A 134 -8.93 -6.39 13.33
N ALA A 135 -8.79 -5.26 14.04
CA ALA A 135 -9.78 -4.19 14.00
C ALA A 135 -9.47 -3.12 12.94
N ILE A 136 -8.24 -3.04 12.46
CA ILE A 136 -7.81 -2.13 11.39
C ILE A 136 -7.20 -2.96 10.28
N GLU A 137 -7.60 -2.68 9.05
CA GLU A 137 -7.11 -3.33 7.83
C GLU A 137 -6.90 -2.30 6.72
N LEU A 138 -6.01 -2.65 5.79
CA LEU A 138 -5.86 -1.94 4.53
C LEU A 138 -6.64 -2.67 3.44
N THR A 139 -7.42 -1.95 2.66
CA THR A 139 -8.25 -2.50 1.58
C THR A 139 -7.51 -2.48 0.24
N ALA A 140 -8.11 -3.04 -0.80
CA ALA A 140 -7.64 -2.87 -2.17
C ALA A 140 -8.10 -1.53 -2.80
N LEU A 141 -8.85 -0.71 -2.07
CA LEU A 141 -9.33 0.57 -2.53
C LEU A 141 -8.18 1.58 -2.63
N PHE A 142 -7.90 2.08 -3.82
CA PHE A 142 -6.81 3.03 -4.09
C PHE A 142 -7.29 4.40 -4.59
N ASP A 143 -8.56 4.51 -4.97
CA ASP A 143 -9.15 5.75 -5.52
C ASP A 143 -9.42 6.77 -4.39
N LEU A 144 -8.34 7.23 -3.76
CA LEU A 144 -8.43 8.18 -2.67
C LEU A 144 -8.06 9.58 -3.19
N THR A 145 -9.06 10.45 -3.27
CA THR A 145 -8.89 11.84 -3.68
C THR A 145 -9.62 12.77 -2.72
N GLY A 146 -9.06 13.95 -2.52
CA GLY A 146 -9.68 15.01 -1.71
C GLY A 146 -9.25 16.37 -2.22
N ALA A 147 -10.14 17.35 -2.14
CA ALA A 147 -9.88 18.73 -2.51
C ALA A 147 -9.18 19.52 -1.39
N SER A 148 -9.26 19.04 -0.16
CA SER A 148 -8.66 19.65 1.02
C SER A 148 -7.98 18.63 1.92
N ARG A 149 -7.11 19.11 2.84
CA ARG A 149 -6.46 18.24 3.83
C ARG A 149 -7.47 17.64 4.80
N GLU A 150 -8.48 18.41 5.16
CA GLU A 150 -9.52 18.00 6.11
C GLU A 150 -10.31 16.79 5.59
N GLU A 151 -10.55 16.72 4.28
CA GLU A 151 -11.21 15.58 3.65
C GLU A 151 -10.38 14.31 3.72
N MET A 152 -9.06 14.45 3.85
CA MET A 152 -8.11 13.33 3.92
C MET A 152 -7.79 12.94 5.37
N ILE A 153 -8.42 13.55 6.34
CA ILE A 153 -8.41 13.13 7.74
C ILE A 153 -9.60 12.19 7.94
N PHE A 154 -9.31 10.91 8.11
CA PHE A 154 -10.33 9.89 8.28
C PHE A 154 -10.63 9.69 9.76
N ASP A 155 -11.81 10.10 10.16
CA ASP A 155 -12.33 9.83 11.48
C ASP A 155 -12.90 8.40 11.60
N LYS A 156 -13.30 8.02 12.81
CA LYS A 156 -13.85 6.70 13.10
C LYS A 156 -15.06 6.35 12.22
N GLU A 157 -15.95 7.32 11.99
CA GLU A 157 -17.18 7.11 11.22
C GLU A 157 -16.86 6.88 9.73
N LYS A 158 -15.93 7.65 9.19
CA LYS A 158 -15.47 7.50 7.82
C LYS A 158 -14.76 6.14 7.62
N LEU A 159 -13.90 5.73 8.56
CA LEU A 159 -13.25 4.42 8.52
C LEU A 159 -14.24 3.25 8.62
N LEU A 160 -15.31 3.38 9.40
CA LEU A 160 -16.38 2.40 9.46
C LEU A 160 -17.24 2.41 8.18
N SER A 161 -17.42 3.55 7.52
CA SER A 161 -18.11 3.62 6.24
C SER A 161 -17.34 2.94 5.12
N VAL A 162 -16.00 2.99 5.14
CA VAL A 162 -15.15 2.22 4.22
C VAL A 162 -15.36 0.72 4.44
N TYR A 163 -15.50 0.27 5.69
CA TYR A 163 -15.84 -1.12 5.98
C TYR A 163 -17.17 -1.51 5.34
N ASP A 164 -18.22 -0.73 5.56
CA ASP A 164 -19.55 -1.02 5.00
C ASP A 164 -19.53 -1.07 3.46
N ALA A 165 -18.70 -0.24 2.82
CA ALA A 165 -18.57 -0.21 1.37
C ALA A 165 -17.75 -1.36 0.80
N THR A 166 -16.85 -1.96 1.57
CA THR A 166 -15.87 -2.94 1.07
C THR A 166 -16.08 -4.36 1.55
N ILE A 167 -16.84 -4.59 2.62
CA ILE A 167 -16.95 -5.90 3.26
C ILE A 167 -17.56 -7.00 2.37
N GLU A 168 -18.43 -6.64 1.44
CA GLU A 168 -19.02 -7.60 0.50
C GLU A 168 -18.03 -8.09 -0.55
N THR A 169 -17.11 -7.23 -0.96
CA THR A 169 -16.09 -7.53 -1.99
C THR A 169 -14.79 -8.03 -1.39
N GLU A 170 -14.47 -7.54 -0.20
CA GLU A 170 -13.23 -7.85 0.52
C GLU A 170 -13.58 -8.31 1.95
N PRO A 171 -13.75 -9.62 2.19
CA PRO A 171 -14.01 -10.14 3.54
C PRO A 171 -12.87 -9.77 4.50
N MET A 172 -13.18 -9.70 5.79
CA MET A 172 -12.17 -9.45 6.83
C MET A 172 -11.04 -10.48 6.76
N ARG A 173 -9.80 -10.00 6.85
CA ARG A 173 -8.60 -10.83 6.88
C ARG A 173 -8.20 -11.13 8.31
N SER A 174 -7.71 -12.33 8.58
CA SER A 174 -7.05 -12.63 9.83
C SER A 174 -5.54 -12.42 9.70
N ARG A 175 -4.86 -12.15 10.82
CA ARG A 175 -3.39 -12.04 10.86
C ARG A 175 -2.69 -13.29 10.28
N SER A 176 -3.27 -14.47 10.47
CA SER A 176 -2.77 -15.73 9.91
C SER A 176 -2.76 -15.71 8.38
N ASP A 177 -3.75 -15.11 7.75
CA ASP A 177 -3.89 -15.06 6.30
C ASP A 177 -2.83 -14.13 5.68
N ILE A 178 -2.58 -12.97 6.30
CA ILE A 178 -1.56 -12.01 5.87
C ILE A 178 -0.16 -12.65 5.90
N THR A 179 0.15 -13.39 6.96
CA THR A 179 1.46 -14.04 7.13
C THR A 179 1.69 -15.14 6.09
N GLN A 180 0.66 -15.93 5.76
CA GLN A 180 0.76 -17.00 4.76
C GLN A 180 0.95 -16.46 3.36
N HIS A 181 0.23 -15.40 2.98
CA HIS A 181 0.34 -14.79 1.64
C HIS A 181 1.64 -14.01 1.44
N GLY A 182 2.18 -13.35 2.48
CA GLY A 182 3.49 -12.71 2.43
C GLY A 182 4.64 -13.69 2.19
N ALA A 183 4.54 -14.92 2.71
CA ALA A 183 5.52 -15.98 2.50
C ALA A 183 5.45 -16.60 1.08
N GLN A 184 4.33 -16.51 0.39
CA GLN A 184 4.18 -17.00 -0.98
C GLN A 184 4.66 -16.00 -2.03
N ALA A 185 4.42 -14.71 -1.84
CA ALA A 185 4.87 -13.66 -2.76
C ALA A 185 6.41 -13.58 -2.92
N GLY A 186 7.17 -14.11 -1.97
CA GLY A 186 8.64 -14.18 -2.03
C GLY A 186 9.20 -15.38 -2.82
N LYS A 187 8.35 -16.26 -3.37
CA LYS A 187 8.79 -17.46 -4.11
C LYS A 187 8.66 -17.36 -5.62
N ASP A 188 7.97 -16.33 -6.12
CA ASP A 188 7.68 -16.14 -7.54
C ASP A 188 8.58 -15.09 -8.21
N HIS A 189 9.77 -14.80 -7.62
CA HIS A 189 10.82 -13.92 -8.17
C HIS A 189 12.13 -14.65 -8.40
#